data_832e29eefe146d1e4b16f06d08a0aa69
#
_entry.id   832e29eefe146d1e4b16f06d08a0aa69
#
_cell.length_a   1.000
_cell.length_b   1.000
_cell.length_c   1.000
_cell.angle_alpha   90.00
_cell.angle_beta   90.00
_cell.angle_gamma   90.00
#
_symmetry.space_group_name_H-M   'P 1'
#
loop_
_entity.id
_entity.type
_entity.pdbx_description
1 polymer ?
#
loop_
_entity_poly.entity_id
_entity_poly.type
_entity_poly.pdbx_seq_one_letter_code
_entity_poly.pdbx_strand_id
1 'polypeptide(L)'
;MFSVIFPGQGSQIIGMAKEFFDNFKYVKDYFFLADEILEKKISKIILEGPKEVLDQTENTQPAIFLASYSIFKVIEKETQFNLKKAKFYAGHSLGEYSALCCAEAINFKQTVKLLKHRGKAMQDALPGGEGGMLAILGSEIEKINEILNKNFDNFQNYIANDNSVGQVVISGENKSLMLLSEELKKKNIKFVKLQVSAPFHCPLMKNATENMRNKILETEFKTPMINVISNVTAN
;
A
#
# COMPACT_ATOMS: atom_id res chain seq x y z
N MET A 1 -25.27 -7.84 2.57
CA MET A 1 -24.51 -6.85 1.76
C MET A 1 -23.08 -6.84 2.31
N PHE A 2 -22.04 -6.87 1.47
CA PHE A 2 -20.62 -6.88 1.89
C PHE A 2 -19.79 -6.06 0.89
N SER A 3 -18.56 -5.73 1.28
CA SER A 3 -17.53 -5.15 0.43
C SER A 3 -16.25 -5.97 0.55
N VAL A 4 -15.39 -5.92 -0.48
CA VAL A 4 -14.09 -6.58 -0.47
C VAL A 4 -13.02 -5.51 -0.27
N ILE A 5 -12.14 -5.72 0.72
CA ILE A 5 -11.10 -4.78 1.09
C ILE A 5 -9.73 -5.44 0.94
N PHE A 6 -8.81 -4.77 0.25
CA PHE A 6 -7.46 -5.25 0.01
C PHE A 6 -6.45 -4.49 0.88
N PRO A 7 -5.54 -5.21 1.56
CA PRO A 7 -4.57 -4.59 2.47
C PRO A 7 -3.52 -3.76 1.73
N GLY A 8 -2.90 -2.86 2.48
CA GLY A 8 -1.75 -2.06 2.06
C GLY A 8 -0.44 -2.51 2.70
N GLN A 9 0.62 -1.73 2.48
CA GLN A 9 1.94 -1.95 3.06
C GLN A 9 1.87 -1.97 4.59
N GLY A 10 2.62 -2.88 5.21
CA GLY A 10 2.58 -3.19 6.65
C GLY A 10 1.87 -4.52 6.95
N SER A 11 1.13 -5.09 5.99
CA SER A 11 0.46 -6.39 6.14
C SER A 11 1.32 -7.59 5.69
N GLN A 12 2.51 -7.35 5.10
CA GLN A 12 3.37 -8.42 4.61
C GLN A 12 4.02 -9.19 5.75
N ILE A 13 4.01 -10.51 5.61
CA ILE A 13 4.73 -11.44 6.47
C ILE A 13 5.38 -12.53 5.61
N ILE A 14 6.52 -13.06 6.05
CA ILE A 14 7.12 -14.23 5.40
C ILE A 14 6.14 -15.40 5.48
N GLY A 15 5.98 -16.11 4.38
CA GLY A 15 5.07 -17.23 4.27
C GLY A 15 3.61 -16.83 3.99
N MET A 16 3.29 -15.53 3.78
CA MET A 16 1.93 -15.13 3.40
C MET A 16 1.47 -15.86 2.13
N ALA A 17 0.23 -16.33 2.12
CA ALA A 17 -0.37 -17.17 1.08
C ALA A 17 0.32 -18.53 0.83
N LYS A 18 1.24 -18.99 1.71
CA LYS A 18 1.95 -20.28 1.54
C LYS A 18 0.99 -21.46 1.46
N GLU A 19 -0.01 -21.54 2.32
CA GLU A 19 -0.99 -22.64 2.29
C GLU A 19 -1.74 -22.70 0.95
N PHE A 20 -2.10 -21.54 0.40
CA PHE A 20 -2.72 -21.48 -0.92
C PHE A 20 -1.74 -21.87 -2.03
N PHE A 21 -0.49 -21.42 -1.93
CA PHE A 21 0.57 -21.82 -2.84
C PHE A 21 0.78 -23.34 -2.83
N ASP A 22 0.82 -23.98 -1.67
CA ASP A 22 1.07 -25.40 -1.56
C ASP A 22 -0.09 -26.27 -2.09
N ASN A 23 -1.32 -25.82 -1.91
CA ASN A 23 -2.53 -26.60 -2.19
C ASN A 23 -3.16 -26.34 -3.57
N PHE A 24 -2.93 -25.19 -4.21
CA PHE A 24 -3.56 -24.84 -5.48
C PHE A 24 -2.55 -24.59 -6.59
N LYS A 25 -2.57 -25.45 -7.62
CA LYS A 25 -1.64 -25.34 -8.76
C LYS A 25 -1.68 -23.97 -9.42
N TYR A 26 -2.88 -23.41 -9.67
CA TYR A 26 -3.01 -22.09 -10.31
C TYR A 26 -2.46 -20.95 -9.46
N VAL A 27 -2.41 -21.09 -8.11
CA VAL A 27 -1.72 -20.12 -7.25
C VAL A 27 -0.22 -20.18 -7.47
N LYS A 28 0.37 -21.41 -7.55
CA LYS A 28 1.78 -21.56 -7.94
C LYS A 28 2.06 -20.90 -9.29
N ASP A 29 1.16 -21.09 -10.25
CA ASP A 29 1.29 -20.53 -11.59
C ASP A 29 1.30 -18.98 -11.54
N TYR A 30 0.48 -18.33 -10.68
CA TYR A 30 0.53 -16.87 -10.47
C TYR A 30 1.85 -16.41 -9.84
N PHE A 31 2.39 -17.15 -8.87
CA PHE A 31 3.67 -16.83 -8.24
C PHE A 31 4.82 -16.93 -9.25
N PHE A 32 4.86 -17.99 -10.05
CA PHE A 32 5.90 -18.15 -11.07
C PHE A 32 5.75 -17.15 -12.22
N LEU A 33 4.52 -16.83 -12.62
CA LEU A 33 4.27 -15.76 -13.59
C LEU A 33 4.74 -14.40 -13.08
N ALA A 34 4.55 -14.10 -11.80
CA ALA A 34 5.08 -12.87 -11.20
C ALA A 34 6.62 -12.87 -11.18
N ASP A 35 7.27 -13.99 -10.91
CA ASP A 35 8.73 -14.14 -11.01
C ASP A 35 9.24 -13.79 -12.43
N GLU A 36 8.57 -14.32 -13.46
CA GLU A 36 8.91 -14.05 -14.87
C GLU A 36 8.72 -12.57 -15.22
N ILE A 37 7.57 -11.97 -14.84
CA ILE A 37 7.25 -10.57 -15.14
C ILE A 37 8.26 -9.63 -14.48
N LEU A 38 8.70 -9.95 -13.27
CA LEU A 38 9.61 -9.12 -12.47
C LEU A 38 11.08 -9.43 -12.72
N GLU A 39 11.38 -10.49 -13.48
CA GLU A 39 12.74 -11.04 -13.68
C GLU A 39 13.46 -11.23 -12.33
N LYS A 40 12.69 -11.62 -11.29
CA LYS A 40 13.14 -11.71 -9.90
C LYS A 40 12.33 -12.78 -9.17
N LYS A 41 12.97 -13.58 -8.32
CA LYS A 41 12.31 -14.61 -7.50
C LYS A 41 11.51 -14.01 -6.35
N ILE A 42 10.45 -13.23 -6.69
CA ILE A 42 9.54 -12.65 -5.68
C ILE A 42 8.80 -13.75 -4.90
N SER A 43 8.51 -14.87 -5.55
CA SER A 43 7.93 -16.05 -4.89
C SER A 43 8.76 -16.51 -3.70
N LYS A 44 10.09 -16.64 -3.87
CA LYS A 44 11.01 -17.02 -2.81
C LYS A 44 11.06 -15.99 -1.70
N ILE A 45 11.09 -14.70 -2.04
CA ILE A 45 11.09 -13.60 -1.07
C ILE A 45 9.81 -13.64 -0.21
N ILE A 46 8.66 -13.92 -0.80
CA ILE A 46 7.39 -14.04 -0.07
C ILE A 46 7.38 -15.26 0.84
N LEU A 47 7.79 -16.43 0.34
CA LEU A 47 7.64 -17.69 1.04
C LEU A 47 8.72 -17.97 2.09
N GLU A 48 9.95 -17.48 1.83
CA GLU A 48 11.14 -17.83 2.60
C GLU A 48 11.88 -16.62 3.18
N GLY A 49 11.62 -15.41 2.65
CA GLY A 49 12.30 -14.17 3.06
C GLY A 49 13.62 -13.92 2.31
N PRO A 50 14.58 -13.21 2.91
CA PRO A 50 14.54 -12.65 4.27
C PRO A 50 13.58 -11.44 4.40
N LYS A 51 13.19 -11.14 5.65
CA LYS A 51 12.20 -10.08 5.95
C LYS A 51 12.64 -8.71 5.45
N GLU A 52 13.91 -8.38 5.60
CA GLU A 52 14.49 -7.10 5.19
C GLU A 52 14.37 -6.87 3.67
N VAL A 53 14.41 -7.95 2.89
CA VAL A 53 14.21 -7.89 1.43
C VAL A 53 12.72 -7.78 1.10
N LEU A 54 11.86 -8.49 1.82
CA LEU A 54 10.41 -8.39 1.66
C LEU A 54 9.89 -6.99 2.02
N ASP A 55 10.45 -6.34 3.02
CA ASP A 55 10.07 -5.02 3.52
C ASP A 55 10.56 -3.86 2.62
N GLN A 56 11.42 -4.12 1.64
CA GLN A 56 11.75 -3.13 0.62
C GLN A 56 10.50 -2.80 -0.19
N THR A 57 10.12 -1.53 -0.27
CA THR A 57 8.85 -1.09 -0.87
C THR A 57 8.65 -1.62 -2.29
N GLU A 58 9.71 -1.71 -3.08
CA GLU A 58 9.69 -2.28 -4.43
C GLU A 58 9.34 -3.78 -4.49
N ASN A 59 9.57 -4.52 -3.39
CA ASN A 59 9.20 -5.93 -3.26
C ASN A 59 7.88 -6.08 -2.52
N THR A 60 7.66 -5.28 -1.47
CA THR A 60 6.46 -5.32 -0.64
C THR A 60 5.19 -5.15 -1.47
N GLN A 61 5.16 -4.16 -2.37
CA GLN A 61 3.95 -3.85 -3.11
C GLN A 61 3.50 -5.00 -4.04
N PRO A 62 4.34 -5.53 -4.94
CA PRO A 62 3.93 -6.67 -5.75
C PRO A 62 3.70 -7.96 -4.92
N ALA A 63 4.39 -8.12 -3.78
CA ALA A 63 4.20 -9.27 -2.91
C ALA A 63 2.82 -9.29 -2.23
N ILE A 64 2.37 -8.17 -1.66
CA ILE A 64 1.04 -8.06 -1.06
C ILE A 64 -0.05 -8.22 -2.13
N PHE A 65 0.14 -7.62 -3.31
CA PHE A 65 -0.79 -7.84 -4.43
C PHE A 65 -0.91 -9.32 -4.79
N LEU A 66 0.22 -10.01 -4.96
CA LEU A 66 0.24 -11.41 -5.37
C LEU A 66 -0.47 -12.31 -4.35
N ALA A 67 -0.24 -12.10 -3.06
CA ALA A 67 -0.94 -12.79 -1.98
C ALA A 67 -2.45 -12.49 -2.00
N SER A 68 -2.82 -11.22 -2.09
CA SER A 68 -4.22 -10.77 -2.13
C SER A 68 -4.98 -11.33 -3.34
N TYR A 69 -4.37 -11.25 -4.51
CA TYR A 69 -4.94 -11.77 -5.75
C TYR A 69 -5.12 -13.30 -5.69
N SER A 70 -4.12 -14.00 -5.15
CA SER A 70 -4.18 -15.46 -4.98
C SER A 70 -5.32 -15.86 -4.06
N ILE A 71 -5.45 -15.22 -2.89
CA ILE A 71 -6.55 -15.47 -1.95
C ILE A 71 -7.90 -15.16 -2.60
N PHE A 72 -8.02 -14.03 -3.29
CA PHE A 72 -9.23 -13.66 -4.02
C PHE A 72 -9.62 -14.75 -5.04
N LYS A 73 -8.65 -15.24 -5.82
CA LYS A 73 -8.89 -16.31 -6.81
C LYS A 73 -9.25 -17.65 -6.19
N VAL A 74 -8.72 -17.96 -5.01
CA VAL A 74 -9.13 -19.18 -4.28
C VAL A 74 -10.58 -19.04 -3.80
N ILE A 75 -10.95 -17.91 -3.20
CA ILE A 75 -12.35 -17.68 -2.79
C ILE A 75 -13.29 -17.79 -4.00
N GLU A 76 -12.92 -17.17 -5.13
CA GLU A 76 -13.74 -17.17 -6.36
C GLU A 76 -13.94 -18.56 -6.94
N LYS A 77 -12.90 -19.42 -6.90
CA LYS A 77 -12.93 -20.75 -7.57
C LYS A 77 -13.34 -21.89 -6.67
N GLU A 78 -12.96 -21.85 -5.40
CA GLU A 78 -13.09 -22.99 -4.50
C GLU A 78 -14.28 -22.87 -3.54
N THR A 79 -14.95 -21.71 -3.53
CA THR A 79 -16.09 -21.50 -2.65
C THR A 79 -17.35 -21.12 -3.44
N GLN A 80 -18.52 -21.28 -2.81
CA GLN A 80 -19.78 -20.78 -3.37
C GLN A 80 -20.00 -19.28 -3.11
N PHE A 81 -19.03 -18.61 -2.50
CA PHE A 81 -19.11 -17.19 -2.18
C PHE A 81 -18.92 -16.33 -3.42
N ASN A 82 -19.99 -15.67 -3.85
CA ASN A 82 -19.94 -14.85 -5.07
C ASN A 82 -19.41 -13.44 -4.78
N LEU A 83 -18.11 -13.26 -4.99
CA LEU A 83 -17.43 -11.97 -4.81
C LEU A 83 -18.01 -10.85 -5.69
N LYS A 84 -18.58 -11.17 -6.85
CA LYS A 84 -19.22 -10.18 -7.76
C LYS A 84 -20.51 -9.58 -7.20
N LYS A 85 -21.05 -10.10 -6.09
CA LYS A 85 -22.16 -9.50 -5.34
C LYS A 85 -21.73 -8.47 -4.30
N ALA A 86 -20.45 -8.19 -4.19
CA ALA A 86 -19.96 -7.09 -3.34
C ALA A 86 -20.50 -5.75 -3.83
N LYS A 87 -20.80 -4.87 -2.88
CA LYS A 87 -21.26 -3.51 -3.20
C LYS A 87 -20.11 -2.67 -3.76
N PHE A 88 -18.93 -2.82 -3.16
CA PHE A 88 -17.71 -2.12 -3.55
C PHE A 88 -16.49 -3.00 -3.34
N TYR A 89 -15.45 -2.72 -4.11
CA TYR A 89 -14.08 -3.09 -3.80
C TYR A 89 -13.34 -1.84 -3.33
N ALA A 90 -12.47 -1.99 -2.35
CA ALA A 90 -11.59 -0.93 -1.87
C ALA A 90 -10.23 -1.50 -1.52
N GLY A 91 -9.20 -0.68 -1.55
CA GLY A 91 -7.88 -1.12 -1.16
C GLY A 91 -7.06 0.01 -0.56
N HIS A 92 -6.29 -0.29 0.48
CA HIS A 92 -5.44 0.69 1.13
C HIS A 92 -4.16 0.91 0.30
N SER A 93 -3.95 2.12 -0.23
CA SER A 93 -2.76 2.50 -1.00
C SER A 93 -2.52 1.55 -2.19
N LEU A 94 -1.51 0.68 -2.13
CA LEU A 94 -1.26 -0.35 -3.17
C LEU A 94 -2.44 -1.31 -3.35
N GLY A 95 -3.24 -1.49 -2.31
CA GLY A 95 -4.44 -2.34 -2.34
C GLY A 95 -5.49 -1.86 -3.34
N GLU A 96 -5.51 -0.56 -3.70
CA GLU A 96 -6.38 -0.04 -4.76
C GLU A 96 -6.06 -0.69 -6.12
N TYR A 97 -4.79 -0.96 -6.42
CA TYR A 97 -4.40 -1.73 -7.61
C TYR A 97 -4.88 -3.18 -7.54
N SER A 98 -4.89 -3.77 -6.35
CA SER A 98 -5.47 -5.10 -6.15
C SER A 98 -6.98 -5.11 -6.40
N ALA A 99 -7.69 -4.08 -5.88
CA ALA A 99 -9.11 -3.88 -6.11
C ALA A 99 -9.42 -3.71 -7.61
N LEU A 100 -8.68 -2.85 -8.32
CA LEU A 100 -8.81 -2.64 -9.76
C LEU A 100 -8.56 -3.91 -10.57
N CYS A 101 -7.53 -4.69 -10.20
CA CYS A 101 -7.23 -5.95 -10.88
C CYS A 101 -8.32 -7.00 -10.65
N CYS A 102 -8.79 -7.15 -9.41
CA CYS A 102 -9.86 -8.08 -9.08
C CYS A 102 -11.23 -7.64 -9.64
N ALA A 103 -11.42 -6.33 -9.87
CA ALA A 103 -12.58 -5.79 -10.59
C ALA A 103 -12.41 -5.81 -12.13
N GLU A 104 -11.36 -6.45 -12.65
CA GLU A 104 -11.06 -6.60 -14.08
C GLU A 104 -10.78 -5.28 -14.81
N ALA A 105 -10.50 -4.18 -14.10
CA ALA A 105 -10.14 -2.89 -14.71
C ALA A 105 -8.73 -2.88 -15.30
N ILE A 106 -7.80 -3.64 -14.72
CA ILE A 106 -6.45 -3.89 -15.23
C ILE A 106 -6.13 -5.38 -15.10
N ASN A 107 -5.26 -5.90 -15.96
CA ASN A 107 -4.89 -7.31 -15.90
C ASN A 107 -3.75 -7.57 -14.91
N PHE A 108 -3.57 -8.84 -14.54
CA PHE A 108 -2.54 -9.28 -13.58
C PHE A 108 -1.13 -8.82 -13.96
N LYS A 109 -0.73 -9.00 -15.22
CA LYS A 109 0.62 -8.64 -15.70
C LYS A 109 0.89 -7.14 -15.60
N GLN A 110 -0.08 -6.32 -16.00
CA GLN A 110 0.01 -4.86 -15.86
C GLN A 110 0.10 -4.44 -14.40
N THR A 111 -0.72 -5.04 -13.52
CA THR A 111 -0.73 -4.74 -12.08
C THR A 111 0.61 -5.04 -11.43
N VAL A 112 1.19 -6.22 -11.69
CA VAL A 112 2.52 -6.60 -11.18
C VAL A 112 3.58 -5.59 -11.59
N LYS A 113 3.61 -5.20 -12.88
CA LYS A 113 4.57 -4.22 -13.42
C LYS A 113 4.38 -2.83 -12.80
N LEU A 114 3.13 -2.35 -12.71
CA LEU A 114 2.82 -1.06 -12.11
C LEU A 114 3.24 -1.00 -10.64
N LEU A 115 2.96 -2.05 -9.86
CA LEU A 115 3.29 -2.08 -8.44
C LEU A 115 4.80 -2.18 -8.19
N LYS A 116 5.54 -2.92 -9.02
CA LYS A 116 7.01 -2.91 -9.00
C LYS A 116 7.55 -1.52 -9.28
N HIS A 117 7.06 -0.88 -10.33
CA HIS A 117 7.49 0.47 -10.71
C HIS A 117 7.13 1.49 -9.63
N ARG A 118 5.89 1.41 -9.09
CA ARG A 118 5.42 2.27 -8.00
C ARG A 118 6.28 2.11 -6.76
N GLY A 119 6.53 0.87 -6.33
CA GLY A 119 7.36 0.59 -5.16
C GLY A 119 8.76 1.17 -5.30
N LYS A 120 9.37 0.99 -6.46
CA LYS A 120 10.69 1.57 -6.76
C LYS A 120 10.66 3.09 -6.80
N ALA A 121 9.71 3.70 -7.51
CA ALA A 121 9.60 5.16 -7.60
C ALA A 121 9.37 5.80 -6.23
N MET A 122 8.56 5.19 -5.37
CA MET A 122 8.34 5.67 -4.00
C MET A 122 9.57 5.49 -3.10
N GLN A 123 10.31 4.41 -3.26
CA GLN A 123 11.54 4.16 -2.51
C GLN A 123 12.65 5.14 -2.90
N ASP A 124 12.75 5.47 -4.20
CA ASP A 124 13.78 6.33 -4.76
C ASP A 124 13.42 7.84 -4.69
N ALA A 125 12.22 8.20 -4.22
CA ALA A 125 11.71 9.58 -4.24
C ALA A 125 12.51 10.54 -3.35
N LEU A 126 13.12 10.02 -2.29
CA LEU A 126 14.03 10.74 -1.40
C LEU A 126 15.27 9.88 -1.12
N PRO A 127 16.41 10.51 -0.83
CA PRO A 127 17.58 9.80 -0.34
C PRO A 127 17.22 8.92 0.87
N GLY A 128 17.77 7.70 0.90
CA GLY A 128 17.43 6.71 1.92
C GLY A 128 17.65 7.24 3.33
N GLY A 129 16.60 7.15 4.15
CA GLY A 129 16.65 7.54 5.56
C GLY A 129 16.38 9.02 5.86
N GLU A 130 16.05 9.84 4.88
CA GLU A 130 15.74 11.27 5.13
C GLU A 130 14.27 11.51 5.50
N GLY A 131 13.38 10.59 5.19
CA GLY A 131 11.97 10.71 5.49
C GLY A 131 11.41 9.52 6.27
N GLY A 132 10.19 9.68 6.79
CA GLY A 132 9.51 8.66 7.56
C GLY A 132 8.04 8.95 7.78
N MET A 133 7.41 8.13 8.64
CA MET A 133 5.99 8.24 8.96
C MET A 133 5.73 7.96 10.44
N LEU A 134 4.73 8.64 11.00
CA LEU A 134 4.21 8.42 12.35
C LEU A 134 2.72 8.07 12.28
N ALA A 135 2.31 6.96 12.87
CA ALA A 135 0.90 6.68 13.10
C ALA A 135 0.49 7.29 14.44
N ILE A 136 -0.48 8.19 14.42
CA ILE A 136 -1.04 8.85 15.61
C ILE A 136 -2.30 8.10 16.00
N LEU A 137 -2.44 7.78 17.28
CA LEU A 137 -3.49 6.93 17.82
C LEU A 137 -4.34 7.66 18.85
N GLY A 138 -5.66 7.52 18.76
CA GLY A 138 -6.62 8.06 19.72
C GLY A 138 -6.80 9.58 19.65
N SER A 139 -6.53 10.19 18.49
CA SER A 139 -6.75 11.62 18.29
C SER A 139 -7.53 11.88 17.01
N GLU A 140 -8.45 12.84 17.06
CA GLU A 140 -9.22 13.31 15.92
C GLU A 140 -8.31 14.07 14.94
N ILE A 141 -8.63 14.00 13.66
CA ILE A 141 -7.83 14.60 12.58
C ILE A 141 -7.76 16.14 12.71
N GLU A 142 -8.83 16.78 13.18
CA GLU A 142 -8.91 18.22 13.39
C GLU A 142 -7.85 18.69 14.40
N LYS A 143 -7.70 17.97 15.50
CA LYS A 143 -6.67 18.27 16.52
C LYS A 143 -5.26 18.11 15.97
N ILE A 144 -5.04 17.12 15.12
CA ILE A 144 -3.75 16.92 14.47
C ILE A 144 -3.47 18.03 13.47
N ASN A 145 -4.46 18.44 12.67
CA ASN A 145 -4.36 19.58 11.76
C ASN A 145 -3.98 20.87 12.50
N GLU A 146 -4.60 21.14 13.65
CA GLU A 146 -4.23 22.31 14.46
C GLU A 146 -2.77 22.29 14.90
N ILE A 147 -2.26 21.14 15.30
CA ILE A 147 -0.85 20.98 15.71
C ILE A 147 0.08 21.22 14.53
N LEU A 148 -0.24 20.64 13.36
CA LEU A 148 0.57 20.79 12.16
C LEU A 148 0.59 22.24 11.70
N ASN A 149 -0.56 22.91 11.62
CA ASN A 149 -0.70 24.29 11.14
C ASN A 149 0.03 25.30 12.03
N LYS A 150 0.02 25.11 13.35
CA LYS A 150 0.72 26.00 14.30
C LYS A 150 2.25 25.96 14.15
N ASN A 151 2.79 24.88 13.59
CA ASN A 151 4.21 24.65 13.48
C ASN A 151 4.67 24.48 12.02
N PHE A 152 3.81 24.76 11.04
CA PHE A 152 4.06 24.45 9.63
C PHE A 152 5.31 25.16 9.07
N ASP A 153 5.54 26.41 9.47
CA ASP A 153 6.72 27.18 9.02
C ASP A 153 8.05 26.55 9.50
N ASN A 154 8.00 25.80 10.61
CA ASN A 154 9.16 25.14 11.19
C ASN A 154 9.25 23.66 10.82
N PHE A 155 8.12 23.03 10.48
CA PHE A 155 8.04 21.58 10.30
C PHE A 155 7.15 21.23 9.12
N GLN A 156 7.76 20.73 8.05
CA GLN A 156 7.04 20.22 6.89
C GLN A 156 6.56 18.79 7.15
N ASN A 157 5.46 18.68 7.89
CA ASN A 157 4.77 17.43 8.15
C ASN A 157 3.38 17.47 7.51
N TYR A 158 2.96 16.36 6.94
CA TYR A 158 1.75 16.26 6.14
C TYR A 158 0.90 15.08 6.61
N ILE A 159 -0.43 15.23 6.60
CA ILE A 159 -1.34 14.10 6.75
C ILE A 159 -1.20 13.22 5.50
N ALA A 160 -0.74 12.01 5.72
CA ALA A 160 -0.54 10.99 4.68
C ALA A 160 -1.77 10.10 4.53
N ASN A 161 -2.36 9.68 5.65
CA ASN A 161 -3.55 8.84 5.67
C ASN A 161 -4.47 9.27 6.82
N ASP A 162 -5.76 9.33 6.52
CA ASP A 162 -6.85 9.31 7.48
C ASP A 162 -7.47 7.91 7.43
N ASN A 163 -6.99 7.00 8.28
CA ASN A 163 -7.33 5.59 8.19
C ASN A 163 -8.67 5.25 8.85
N SER A 164 -8.96 5.93 9.96
CA SER A 164 -10.20 5.75 10.72
C SER A 164 -10.29 6.81 11.81
N VAL A 165 -11.46 6.93 12.43
CA VAL A 165 -11.61 7.75 13.64
C VAL A 165 -10.53 7.39 14.66
N GLY A 166 -9.69 8.36 15.01
CA GLY A 166 -8.60 8.19 15.96
C GLY A 166 -7.34 7.49 15.40
N GLN A 167 -7.20 7.32 14.09
CA GLN A 167 -5.95 6.83 13.49
C GLN A 167 -5.56 7.64 12.25
N VAL A 168 -4.62 8.53 12.42
CA VAL A 168 -4.06 9.40 11.37
C VAL A 168 -2.58 9.09 11.19
N VAL A 169 -2.11 9.06 9.95
CA VAL A 169 -0.68 8.88 9.65
C VAL A 169 -0.10 10.17 9.11
N ILE A 170 1.03 10.56 9.67
CA ILE A 170 1.78 11.76 9.29
C ILE A 170 3.06 11.34 8.58
N SER A 171 3.36 11.99 7.45
CA SER A 171 4.61 11.85 6.70
C SER A 171 5.40 13.14 6.73
N GLY A 172 6.73 13.02 6.67
CA GLY A 172 7.62 14.18 6.61
C GLY A 172 9.09 13.77 6.65
N GLU A 173 9.96 14.77 6.63
CA GLU A 173 11.39 14.56 6.89
C GLU A 173 11.63 14.10 8.32
N ASN A 174 12.65 13.27 8.54
CA ASN A 174 12.93 12.72 9.88
C ASN A 174 13.18 13.80 10.93
N LYS A 175 13.84 14.92 10.57
CA LYS A 175 14.03 16.06 11.48
C LYS A 175 12.70 16.65 11.91
N SER A 176 11.81 16.92 10.97
CA SER A 176 10.46 17.44 11.23
C SER A 176 9.61 16.48 12.08
N LEU A 177 9.67 15.19 11.76
CA LEU A 177 8.93 14.16 12.52
C LEU A 177 9.46 14.02 13.96
N MET A 178 10.75 14.21 14.18
CA MET A 178 11.32 14.22 15.53
C MET A 178 10.75 15.36 16.36
N LEU A 179 10.72 16.58 15.83
CA LEU A 179 10.15 17.75 16.52
C LEU A 179 8.64 17.59 16.75
N LEU A 180 7.91 17.06 15.76
CA LEU A 180 6.50 16.72 15.94
C LEU A 180 6.31 15.69 17.06
N SER A 181 7.18 14.68 17.12
CA SER A 181 7.12 13.65 18.18
C SER A 181 7.28 14.23 19.59
N GLU A 182 8.14 15.23 19.76
CA GLU A 182 8.30 15.95 21.03
C GLU A 182 7.04 16.72 21.39
N GLU A 183 6.44 17.40 20.42
CA GLU A 183 5.19 18.14 20.63
C GLU A 183 4.01 17.22 20.98
N LEU A 184 3.90 16.07 20.30
CA LEU A 184 2.89 15.06 20.60
C LEU A 184 3.07 14.48 22.02
N LYS A 185 4.30 14.23 22.46
CA LYS A 185 4.61 13.80 23.84
C LYS A 185 4.15 14.83 24.87
N LYS A 186 4.44 16.12 24.67
CA LYS A 186 4.00 17.20 25.56
C LYS A 186 2.47 17.26 25.71
N LYS A 187 1.76 16.89 24.64
CA LYS A 187 0.28 16.87 24.61
C LYS A 187 -0.33 15.53 25.03
N ASN A 188 0.50 14.58 25.48
CA ASN A 188 0.09 13.21 25.82
C ASN A 188 -0.66 12.49 24.67
N ILE A 189 -0.27 12.75 23.43
CA ILE A 189 -0.82 12.08 22.24
C ILE A 189 0.03 10.86 21.90
N LYS A 190 -0.60 9.69 21.79
CA LYS A 190 0.08 8.44 21.47
C LYS A 190 0.43 8.38 19.98
N PHE A 191 1.62 7.92 19.67
CA PHE A 191 2.08 7.69 18.31
C PHE A 191 3.06 6.52 18.23
N VAL A 192 3.19 5.96 17.02
CA VAL A 192 4.14 4.90 16.70
C VAL A 192 4.89 5.30 15.42
N LYS A 193 6.22 5.21 15.45
CA LYS A 193 7.03 5.37 14.24
C LYS A 193 6.87 4.14 13.37
N LEU A 194 6.47 4.33 12.11
CA LEU A 194 6.33 3.25 11.16
C LEU A 194 7.71 2.82 10.63
N GLN A 195 7.87 1.53 10.37
CA GLN A 195 9.08 0.95 9.80
C GLN A 195 9.07 1.11 8.28
N VAL A 196 9.17 2.35 7.82
CA VAL A 196 9.27 2.71 6.41
C VAL A 196 10.45 3.65 6.21
N SER A 197 11.05 3.63 5.03
CA SER A 197 12.25 4.41 4.69
C SER A 197 11.96 5.71 3.95
N ALA A 198 10.68 6.02 3.69
CA ALA A 198 10.29 7.19 2.92
C ALA A 198 8.97 7.79 3.45
N PRO A 199 8.73 9.10 3.26
CA PRO A 199 7.54 9.81 3.71
C PRO A 199 6.43 9.66 2.66
N PHE A 200 5.76 8.51 2.64
CA PHE A 200 4.73 8.22 1.64
C PHE A 200 3.53 9.15 1.75
N HIS A 201 2.79 9.29 0.63
CA HIS A 201 1.53 10.04 0.54
C HIS A 201 1.60 11.51 0.96
N CYS A 202 2.68 12.20 0.62
CA CYS A 202 2.84 13.63 0.88
C CYS A 202 3.54 14.33 -0.31
N PRO A 203 3.62 15.68 -0.35
CA PRO A 203 4.25 16.42 -1.44
C PRO A 203 5.70 16.04 -1.74
N LEU A 204 6.43 15.49 -0.76
CA LEU A 204 7.80 15.00 -0.95
C LEU A 204 7.86 13.80 -1.93
N MET A 205 6.73 13.16 -2.24
CA MET A 205 6.62 12.09 -3.24
C MET A 205 6.38 12.60 -4.68
N LYS A 206 6.55 13.90 -4.95
CA LYS A 206 6.29 14.48 -6.28
C LYS A 206 7.02 13.74 -7.40
N ASN A 207 8.30 13.42 -7.22
CA ASN A 207 9.07 12.69 -8.22
C ASN A 207 8.50 11.29 -8.50
N ALA A 208 8.03 10.59 -7.46
CA ALA A 208 7.36 9.30 -7.62
C ALA A 208 6.06 9.45 -8.41
N THR A 209 5.28 10.51 -8.16
CA THR A 209 4.05 10.80 -8.88
C THR A 209 4.31 11.06 -10.37
N GLU A 210 5.34 11.83 -10.71
CA GLU A 210 5.73 12.12 -12.09
C GLU A 210 6.21 10.84 -12.81
N ASN A 211 7.04 10.02 -12.16
CA ASN A 211 7.49 8.74 -12.69
C ASN A 211 6.33 7.76 -12.93
N MET A 212 5.31 7.76 -12.06
CA MET A 212 4.14 6.91 -12.22
C MET A 212 3.19 7.39 -13.30
N ARG A 213 3.07 8.70 -13.53
CA ARG A 213 2.13 9.30 -14.49
C ARG A 213 2.20 8.64 -15.86
N ASN A 214 3.38 8.56 -16.45
CA ASN A 214 3.56 7.98 -17.79
C ASN A 214 3.19 6.49 -17.79
N LYS A 215 3.57 5.74 -16.76
CA LYS A 215 3.26 4.31 -16.65
C LYS A 215 1.76 4.05 -16.51
N ILE A 216 1.04 4.92 -15.82
CA ILE A 216 -0.41 4.84 -15.71
C ILE A 216 -1.07 5.20 -17.05
N LEU A 217 -0.61 6.26 -17.74
CA LEU A 217 -1.14 6.68 -19.04
C LEU A 217 -0.89 5.64 -20.14
N GLU A 218 0.22 4.90 -20.09
CA GLU A 218 0.54 3.80 -20.99
C GLU A 218 -0.26 2.52 -20.70
N THR A 219 -0.93 2.45 -19.55
CA THR A 219 -1.68 1.27 -19.13
C THR A 219 -3.13 1.38 -19.58
N GLU A 220 -3.62 0.35 -20.26
CA GLU A 220 -5.04 0.26 -20.64
C GLU A 220 -5.88 -0.08 -19.42
N PHE A 221 -6.75 0.84 -19.02
CA PHE A 221 -7.77 0.62 -18.00
C PHE A 221 -9.14 0.40 -18.65
N LYS A 222 -9.87 -0.57 -18.14
CA LYS A 222 -11.27 -0.84 -18.51
C LYS A 222 -12.19 -0.35 -17.39
N THR A 223 -13.46 -0.19 -17.70
CA THR A 223 -14.48 0.01 -16.67
C THR A 223 -14.48 -1.17 -15.72
N PRO A 224 -14.32 -0.96 -14.39
CA PRO A 224 -14.35 -2.04 -13.43
C PRO A 224 -15.73 -2.72 -13.38
N MET A 225 -15.76 -4.03 -13.25
CA MET A 225 -17.02 -4.80 -13.14
C MET A 225 -17.75 -4.55 -11.81
N ILE A 226 -17.03 -4.13 -10.79
CA ILE A 226 -17.54 -3.74 -9.46
C ILE A 226 -16.97 -2.37 -9.16
N ASN A 227 -17.78 -1.49 -8.59
CA ASN A 227 -17.33 -0.15 -8.20
C ASN A 227 -16.12 -0.24 -7.26
N VAL A 228 -15.06 0.47 -7.60
CA VAL A 228 -13.85 0.56 -6.78
C VAL A 228 -13.81 1.94 -6.13
N ILE A 229 -13.69 1.94 -4.79
CA ILE A 229 -13.55 3.18 -4.02
C ILE A 229 -12.12 3.69 -4.16
N SER A 230 -11.98 4.92 -4.65
CA SER A 230 -10.69 5.59 -4.78
C SER A 230 -10.17 6.09 -3.43
N ASN A 231 -8.87 5.94 -3.16
CA ASN A 231 -8.24 6.44 -1.93
C ASN A 231 -8.23 7.97 -1.84
N VAL A 232 -8.24 8.66 -2.99
CA VAL A 232 -8.16 10.13 -3.03
C VAL A 232 -9.51 10.79 -2.78
N THR A 233 -10.57 10.26 -3.37
CA THR A 233 -11.90 10.89 -3.37
C THR A 233 -12.90 10.21 -2.44
N ALA A 234 -12.60 8.99 -1.98
CA ALA A 234 -13.49 8.13 -1.22
C ALA A 234 -14.83 7.82 -1.95
N ASN A 235 -14.82 7.85 -3.29
CA ASN A 235 -15.95 7.60 -4.17
C ASN A 235 -15.63 6.49 -5.16
#